data_44d47ff6f5541e1ecbafe13e7cb8cd51
#
_entry.id   44d47ff6f5541e1ecbafe13e7cb8cd51
#
_cell.length_a   1.000
_cell.length_b   1.000
_cell.length_c   1.000
_cell.angle_alpha   90.00
_cell.angle_beta   90.00
_cell.angle_gamma   90.00
#
_symmetry.space_group_name_H-M   'P 1'
#
loop_
_entity.id
_entity.type
_entity.pdbx_description
1 polymer ?
#
loop_
_entity_poly.entity_id
_entity_poly.type
_entity_poly.pdbx_seq_one_letter_code
_entity_poly.pdbx_strand_id
1 'polypeptide(L)'
;YDKKTITIKEYCIFEILCILIPLAKITNIFIAGLNLLLPMENVEKKKRLLIKWGALAVVIIVGGGYYLYTTKFSVNMEQYAYLKAMHVNSTKQMEYILNHTSKWGRAFVLCLINQFSNTLGMLSSFGWLDYGYPIIGVIGTVGFAKVCFQEGSIELKKMDRFLISLMGVGIYTFSCLALYLSWTTVKSKEISGMQGRYLIPMILLLSMLGGIGDSKKNKENYVVDITISVVM
;
A
#
# COMPACT_ATOMS: atom_id res chain seq x y z
N TYR A 1 3.25 5.35 -22.07
CA TYR A 1 2.81 4.03 -22.58
C TYR A 1 1.59 4.27 -23.44
N ASP A 2 1.80 4.39 -24.77
CA ASP A 2 0.74 4.73 -25.74
C ASP A 2 -0.15 3.55 -26.12
N LYS A 3 -0.15 2.48 -25.34
CA LYS A 3 -0.95 1.29 -25.66
C LYS A 3 -2.41 1.53 -25.24
N LYS A 4 -3.26 1.83 -26.20
CA LYS A 4 -4.70 2.08 -25.99
C LYS A 4 -5.47 0.88 -25.46
N THR A 5 -4.94 -0.36 -25.62
CA THR A 5 -5.59 -1.60 -25.19
C THR A 5 -4.57 -2.63 -24.74
N ILE A 6 -4.90 -3.42 -23.75
CA ILE A 6 -4.12 -4.57 -23.30
C ILE A 6 -4.66 -5.86 -23.93
N THR A 7 -3.76 -6.80 -24.16
CA THR A 7 -4.13 -8.15 -24.62
C THR A 7 -4.65 -8.99 -23.45
N ILE A 8 -5.41 -10.03 -23.75
CA ILE A 8 -5.89 -10.99 -22.74
C ILE A 8 -4.71 -11.62 -21.98
N LYS A 9 -3.60 -11.93 -22.67
CA LYS A 9 -2.40 -12.50 -22.06
C LYS A 9 -1.79 -11.55 -21.01
N GLU A 10 -1.63 -10.28 -21.35
CA GLU A 10 -1.13 -9.25 -20.42
C GLU A 10 -2.06 -9.06 -19.22
N TYR A 11 -3.36 -9.09 -19.47
CA TYR A 11 -4.37 -9.03 -18.42
C TYR A 11 -4.27 -10.22 -17.45
N CYS A 12 -4.15 -11.45 -17.97
CA CYS A 12 -3.98 -12.64 -17.13
C CYS A 12 -2.70 -12.59 -16.29
N ILE A 13 -1.58 -12.13 -16.86
CA ILE A 13 -0.33 -11.96 -16.12
C ILE A 13 -0.52 -10.95 -14.98
N PHE A 14 -1.17 -9.82 -15.27
CA PHE A 14 -1.46 -8.81 -14.26
C PHE A 14 -2.33 -9.37 -13.11
N GLU A 15 -3.37 -10.13 -13.43
CA GLU A 15 -4.26 -10.72 -12.41
C GLU A 15 -3.55 -11.78 -11.56
N ILE A 16 -2.66 -12.58 -12.15
CA ILE A 16 -1.82 -13.51 -11.37
C ILE A 16 -0.97 -12.73 -10.35
N LEU A 17 -0.36 -11.63 -10.75
CA LEU A 17 0.39 -10.78 -9.84
C LEU A 17 -0.52 -10.18 -8.74
N CYS A 18 -1.72 -9.73 -9.10
CA CYS A 18 -2.70 -9.22 -8.14
C CYS A 18 -3.15 -10.29 -7.13
N ILE A 19 -3.18 -11.57 -7.49
CA ILE A 19 -3.45 -12.68 -6.57
C ILE A 19 -2.27 -12.92 -5.63
N LEU A 20 -1.03 -12.83 -6.12
CA LEU A 20 0.17 -13.07 -5.32
C LEU A 20 0.43 -11.99 -4.26
N ILE A 21 0.07 -10.73 -4.53
CA ILE A 21 0.30 -9.60 -3.63
C ILE A 21 -0.36 -9.78 -2.26
N PRO A 22 -1.66 -10.08 -2.12
CA PRO A 22 -2.30 -10.31 -0.83
C PRO A 22 -1.83 -11.58 -0.13
N LEU A 23 -1.30 -12.57 -0.85
CA LEU A 23 -0.69 -13.75 -0.24
C LEU A 23 0.60 -13.38 0.52
N ALA A 24 1.36 -12.41 0.02
CA ALA A 24 2.52 -11.88 0.73
C ALA A 24 2.11 -10.99 1.92
N LYS A 25 1.11 -10.12 1.73
CA LYS A 25 0.58 -9.25 2.78
C LYS A 25 -0.86 -8.82 2.45
N ILE A 26 -1.81 -9.28 3.25
CA ILE A 26 -3.25 -9.05 3.02
C ILE A 26 -3.63 -7.56 2.94
N THR A 27 -2.93 -6.68 3.64
CA THR A 27 -3.21 -5.24 3.62
C THR A 27 -2.99 -4.60 2.25
N ASN A 28 -2.24 -5.25 1.36
CA ASN A 28 -1.97 -4.77 0.01
C ASN A 28 -3.02 -5.21 -1.02
N ILE A 29 -4.09 -5.88 -0.59
CA ILE A 29 -5.19 -6.35 -1.48
C ILE A 29 -5.80 -5.22 -2.31
N PHE A 30 -5.76 -3.98 -1.80
CA PHE A 30 -6.28 -2.81 -2.50
C PHE A 30 -5.56 -2.51 -3.82
N ILE A 31 -4.31 -2.98 -4.01
CA ILE A 31 -3.56 -2.84 -5.27
C ILE A 31 -4.30 -3.54 -6.41
N ALA A 32 -5.02 -4.62 -6.13
CA ALA A 32 -5.84 -5.28 -7.14
C ALA A 32 -6.91 -4.37 -7.77
N GLY A 33 -7.28 -3.28 -7.09
CA GLY A 33 -8.16 -2.25 -7.64
C GLY A 33 -7.61 -1.58 -8.92
N LEU A 34 -6.29 -1.62 -9.18
CA LEU A 34 -5.69 -1.19 -10.44
C LEU A 34 -6.26 -1.92 -11.66
N ASN A 35 -6.78 -3.13 -11.47
CA ASN A 35 -7.54 -3.85 -12.49
C ASN A 35 -8.65 -2.99 -13.11
N LEU A 36 -9.34 -2.18 -12.30
CA LEU A 36 -10.43 -1.32 -12.80
C LEU A 36 -9.94 -0.25 -13.78
N LEU A 37 -8.67 0.15 -13.68
CA LEU A 37 -8.06 1.18 -14.53
C LEU A 37 -7.53 0.64 -15.87
N LEU A 38 -7.34 -0.68 -16.00
CA LEU A 38 -6.73 -1.28 -17.20
C LEU A 38 -7.61 -1.06 -18.43
N PRO A 39 -7.04 -0.57 -19.57
CA PRO A 39 -7.78 -0.34 -20.81
C PRO A 39 -8.04 -1.68 -21.54
N MET A 40 -9.28 -2.12 -21.59
CA MET A 40 -9.75 -3.33 -22.31
C MET A 40 -10.80 -2.94 -23.35
N GLU A 41 -10.46 -2.02 -24.25
CA GLU A 41 -11.42 -1.49 -25.23
C GLU A 41 -11.84 -2.54 -26.29
N ASN A 42 -11.02 -3.57 -26.50
CA ASN A 42 -11.32 -4.68 -27.42
C ASN A 42 -12.42 -5.62 -26.91
N VAL A 43 -12.85 -5.45 -25.64
CA VAL A 43 -13.88 -6.29 -25.03
C VAL A 43 -15.16 -5.49 -24.85
N GLU A 44 -16.29 -6.08 -25.23
CA GLU A 44 -17.61 -5.49 -25.01
C GLU A 44 -17.81 -5.01 -23.56
N LYS A 45 -18.39 -3.82 -23.36
CA LYS A 45 -18.48 -3.14 -22.06
C LYS A 45 -19.04 -4.03 -20.93
N LYS A 46 -20.11 -4.80 -21.21
CA LYS A 46 -20.71 -5.71 -20.21
C LYS A 46 -19.76 -6.85 -19.83
N LYS A 47 -19.14 -7.49 -20.83
CA LYS A 47 -18.17 -8.57 -20.59
C LYS A 47 -16.93 -8.07 -19.89
N ARG A 48 -16.40 -6.91 -20.27
CA ARG A 48 -15.28 -6.25 -19.60
C ARG A 48 -15.55 -5.99 -18.12
N LEU A 49 -16.75 -5.47 -17.78
CA LEU A 49 -17.13 -5.23 -16.41
C LEU A 49 -17.20 -6.54 -15.60
N LEU A 50 -17.82 -7.57 -16.18
CA LEU A 50 -17.92 -8.89 -15.56
C LEU A 50 -16.53 -9.51 -15.30
N ILE A 51 -15.62 -9.44 -16.28
CA ILE A 51 -14.25 -9.95 -16.14
C ILE A 51 -13.53 -9.22 -14.99
N LYS A 52 -13.56 -7.89 -14.97
CA LYS A 52 -12.87 -7.09 -13.97
C LYS A 52 -13.39 -7.35 -12.55
N TRP A 53 -14.70 -7.37 -12.36
CA TRP A 53 -15.30 -7.68 -11.05
C TRP A 53 -15.11 -9.14 -10.65
N GLY A 54 -15.17 -10.06 -11.62
CA GLY A 54 -14.88 -11.47 -11.38
C GLY A 54 -13.44 -11.69 -10.91
N ALA A 55 -12.48 -11.05 -11.56
CA ALA A 55 -11.07 -11.11 -11.17
C ALA A 55 -10.83 -10.51 -9.77
N LEU A 56 -11.42 -9.35 -9.45
CA LEU A 56 -11.37 -8.79 -8.09
C LEU A 56 -11.97 -9.74 -7.05
N ALA A 57 -13.09 -10.38 -7.36
CA ALA A 57 -13.70 -11.36 -6.46
C ALA A 57 -12.76 -12.55 -6.21
N VAL A 58 -12.06 -13.05 -7.24
CA VAL A 58 -11.06 -14.11 -7.10
C VAL A 58 -9.92 -13.67 -6.18
N VAL A 59 -9.36 -12.46 -6.37
CA VAL A 59 -8.30 -11.92 -5.51
C VAL A 59 -8.76 -11.85 -4.05
N ILE A 60 -9.99 -11.37 -3.80
CA ILE A 60 -10.55 -11.26 -2.45
C ILE A 60 -10.74 -12.65 -1.82
N ILE A 61 -11.30 -13.60 -2.57
CA ILE A 61 -11.54 -14.97 -2.08
C ILE A 61 -10.22 -15.68 -1.78
N VAL A 62 -9.25 -15.63 -2.70
CA VAL A 62 -7.96 -16.29 -2.52
C VAL A 62 -7.16 -15.62 -1.40
N GLY A 63 -7.01 -14.30 -1.43
CA GLY A 63 -6.26 -13.55 -0.41
C GLY A 63 -6.89 -13.65 0.97
N GLY A 64 -8.21 -13.47 1.06
CA GLY A 64 -8.97 -13.60 2.31
C GLY A 64 -8.96 -15.04 2.84
N GLY A 65 -9.16 -16.03 1.97
CA GLY A 65 -9.10 -17.45 2.33
C GLY A 65 -7.71 -17.86 2.86
N TYR A 66 -6.65 -17.41 2.18
CA TYR A 66 -5.27 -17.64 2.63
C TYR A 66 -4.99 -16.96 3.98
N TYR A 67 -5.45 -15.73 4.18
CA TYR A 67 -5.32 -15.03 5.46
C TYR A 67 -6.03 -15.80 6.59
N LEU A 68 -7.25 -16.24 6.37
CA LEU A 68 -7.99 -17.05 7.35
C LEU A 68 -7.29 -18.39 7.64
N TYR A 69 -6.74 -19.03 6.61
CA TYR A 69 -5.97 -20.27 6.77
C TYR A 69 -4.71 -20.02 7.63
N THR A 70 -3.91 -18.99 7.30
CA THR A 70 -2.67 -18.70 8.02
C THR A 70 -2.94 -18.29 9.48
N THR A 71 -3.94 -17.49 9.74
CA THR A 71 -4.30 -17.08 11.11
C THR A 71 -4.77 -18.26 11.97
N LYS A 72 -5.36 -19.29 11.35
CA LYS A 72 -5.86 -20.46 12.08
C LYS A 72 -4.81 -21.55 12.26
N PHE A 73 -3.91 -21.75 11.28
CA PHE A 73 -3.01 -22.91 11.25
C PHE A 73 -1.53 -22.56 11.38
N SER A 74 -1.12 -21.30 11.17
CA SER A 74 0.29 -20.87 11.28
C SER A 74 0.52 -20.10 12.59
N VAL A 75 0.41 -20.79 13.72
CA VAL A 75 0.70 -20.17 15.02
C VAL A 75 2.19 -20.35 15.33
N ASN A 76 2.96 -19.27 15.29
CA ASN A 76 4.30 -19.24 15.85
C ASN A 76 4.19 -19.14 17.38
N MET A 77 4.57 -20.19 18.09
CA MET A 77 4.42 -20.28 19.54
C MET A 77 5.25 -19.23 20.30
N GLU A 78 6.43 -18.87 19.82
CA GLU A 78 7.25 -17.83 20.43
C GLU A 78 6.61 -16.46 20.26
N GLN A 79 6.15 -16.15 19.05
CA GLN A 79 5.43 -14.91 18.77
C GLN A 79 4.13 -14.84 19.58
N TYR A 80 3.42 -15.95 19.73
CA TYR A 80 2.21 -16.02 20.55
C TYR A 80 2.51 -15.71 22.02
N ALA A 81 3.55 -16.31 22.59
CA ALA A 81 3.97 -16.04 23.96
C ALA A 81 4.34 -14.57 24.19
N TYR A 82 5.09 -13.97 23.25
CA TYR A 82 5.44 -12.56 23.27
C TYR A 82 4.21 -11.64 23.24
N LEU A 83 3.28 -11.87 22.30
CA LEU A 83 2.06 -11.08 22.17
C LEU A 83 1.16 -11.21 23.39
N LYS A 84 1.11 -12.39 23.99
CA LYS A 84 0.37 -12.63 25.25
C LYS A 84 0.98 -11.85 26.41
N ALA A 85 2.32 -11.82 26.53
CA ALA A 85 3.03 -11.02 27.51
C ALA A 85 2.77 -9.52 27.34
N MET A 86 2.62 -9.06 26.08
CA MET A 86 2.28 -7.69 25.73
C MET A 86 0.77 -7.37 25.87
N HIS A 87 -0.02 -8.27 26.42
CA HIS A 87 -1.48 -8.12 26.57
C HIS A 87 -2.21 -7.82 25.25
N VAL A 88 -1.73 -8.35 24.12
CA VAL A 88 -2.39 -8.25 22.83
C VAL A 88 -3.51 -9.28 22.75
N ASN A 89 -4.71 -8.83 22.36
CA ASN A 89 -5.87 -9.69 22.15
C ASN A 89 -6.79 -9.08 21.09
N SER A 90 -6.77 -9.67 19.89
CA SER A 90 -7.51 -9.14 18.73
C SER A 90 -9.03 -9.10 18.95
N THR A 91 -9.60 -10.08 19.63
CA THR A 91 -11.05 -10.10 19.88
C THR A 91 -11.48 -8.97 20.82
N LYS A 92 -10.78 -8.80 21.95
CA LYS A 92 -11.06 -7.69 22.89
C LYS A 92 -10.76 -6.32 22.27
N GLN A 93 -9.76 -6.27 21.40
CA GLN A 93 -9.42 -5.02 20.69
C GLN A 93 -10.49 -4.65 19.65
N MET A 94 -11.05 -5.64 18.94
CA MET A 94 -12.16 -5.40 18.02
C MET A 94 -13.42 -4.94 18.78
N GLU A 95 -13.75 -5.56 19.89
CA GLU A 95 -14.84 -5.13 20.76
C GLU A 95 -14.63 -3.69 21.26
N TYR A 96 -13.39 -3.34 21.63
CA TYR A 96 -13.05 -2.00 22.02
C TYR A 96 -13.23 -0.98 20.92
N ILE A 97 -12.83 -1.31 19.66
CA ILE A 97 -13.05 -0.45 18.48
C ILE A 97 -14.54 -0.19 18.27
N LEU A 98 -15.36 -1.24 18.30
CA LEU A 98 -16.80 -1.13 18.07
C LEU A 98 -17.50 -0.27 19.12
N ASN A 99 -17.10 -0.42 20.39
CA ASN A 99 -17.69 0.32 21.51
C ASN A 99 -17.09 1.75 21.68
N HIS A 100 -15.93 2.02 21.09
CA HIS A 100 -15.20 3.29 21.28
C HIS A 100 -14.58 3.79 19.98
N THR A 101 -15.36 3.91 18.91
CA THR A 101 -14.90 4.29 17.56
C THR A 101 -14.09 5.58 17.52
N SER A 102 -14.47 6.58 18.34
CA SER A 102 -13.76 7.86 18.44
C SER A 102 -12.34 7.72 19.00
N LYS A 103 -12.12 6.78 19.92
CA LYS A 103 -10.79 6.52 20.49
C LYS A 103 -9.90 5.81 19.48
N TRP A 104 -10.45 4.90 18.70
CA TRP A 104 -9.72 4.29 17.58
C TRP A 104 -9.38 5.33 16.51
N GLY A 105 -10.34 6.19 16.14
CA GLY A 105 -10.11 7.29 15.21
C GLY A 105 -8.98 8.22 15.67
N ARG A 106 -8.90 8.51 16.96
CA ARG A 106 -7.76 9.26 17.54
C ARG A 106 -6.43 8.52 17.42
N ALA A 107 -6.40 7.21 17.74
CA ALA A 107 -5.19 6.40 17.59
C ALA A 107 -4.71 6.34 16.13
N PHE A 108 -5.66 6.25 15.18
CA PHE A 108 -5.39 6.29 13.75
C PHE A 108 -4.76 7.63 13.31
N VAL A 109 -5.31 8.76 13.75
CA VAL A 109 -4.77 10.11 13.44
C VAL A 109 -3.40 10.31 14.08
N LEU A 110 -3.21 9.88 15.33
CA LEU A 110 -1.89 9.94 15.99
C LEU A 110 -0.86 9.08 15.25
N CYS A 111 -1.26 7.90 14.79
CA CYS A 111 -0.40 7.05 13.93
C CYS A 111 0.02 7.78 12.67
N LEU A 112 -0.90 8.49 12.00
CA LEU A 112 -0.59 9.28 10.80
C LEU A 112 0.43 10.39 11.09
N ILE A 113 0.25 11.13 12.18
CA ILE A 113 1.14 12.23 12.59
C ILE A 113 2.52 11.68 12.95
N ASN A 114 2.58 10.64 13.77
CA ASN A 114 3.83 10.03 14.19
C ASN A 114 4.57 9.39 13.03
N GLN A 115 3.84 8.80 12.08
CA GLN A 115 4.41 8.22 10.88
C GLN A 115 4.90 9.26 9.87
N PHE A 116 4.35 10.46 9.86
CA PHE A 116 4.87 11.52 9.00
C PHE A 116 6.32 11.86 9.36
N SER A 117 6.66 11.93 10.65
CA SER A 117 8.05 12.07 11.08
C SER A 117 8.91 10.84 10.78
N ASN A 118 8.34 9.64 10.87
CA ASN A 118 9.01 8.38 10.56
C ASN A 118 9.00 8.04 9.06
N THR A 119 8.11 8.65 8.27
CA THR A 119 8.01 8.47 6.81
C THR A 119 9.28 8.93 6.11
N LEU A 120 9.91 9.99 6.62
CA LEU A 120 11.24 10.41 6.17
C LEU A 120 12.31 9.34 6.45
N GLY A 121 12.09 8.47 7.42
CA GLY A 121 12.92 7.30 7.70
C GLY A 121 12.52 6.00 6.99
N MET A 122 11.44 5.97 6.18
CA MET A 122 10.92 4.75 5.55
C MET A 122 11.92 4.07 4.65
N LEU A 123 12.69 4.84 3.90
CA LEU A 123 13.69 4.35 2.96
C LEU A 123 15.05 4.11 3.62
N SER A 124 15.21 4.50 4.89
CA SER A 124 16.48 4.44 5.61
C SER A 124 16.46 3.56 6.85
N SER A 125 15.32 2.99 7.23
CA SER A 125 15.22 2.10 8.38
C SER A 125 15.25 0.65 7.94
N PHE A 126 16.31 -0.06 8.28
CA PHE A 126 16.53 -1.46 7.97
C PHE A 126 16.40 -2.35 9.23
N GLY A 127 16.09 -3.61 9.02
CA GLY A 127 15.92 -4.57 10.11
C GLY A 127 14.67 -4.31 10.96
N TRP A 128 14.79 -4.47 12.26
CA TRP A 128 13.74 -4.21 13.26
C TRP A 128 13.73 -2.75 13.73
N LEU A 129 14.08 -1.79 12.87
CA LEU A 129 14.28 -0.37 13.15
C LEU A 129 15.59 -0.05 13.91
N ASP A 130 16.51 -1.02 13.97
CA ASP A 130 17.75 -0.90 14.72
C ASP A 130 18.77 -0.02 13.99
N TYR A 131 18.66 0.07 12.67
CA TYR A 131 19.56 0.85 11.82
C TYR A 131 18.76 1.90 11.05
N GLY A 132 18.85 3.14 11.48
CA GLY A 132 18.22 4.27 10.81
C GLY A 132 19.26 5.28 10.30
N TYR A 133 19.18 5.63 9.03
CA TYR A 133 19.99 6.70 8.43
C TYR A 133 19.07 7.83 7.97
N PRO A 134 18.65 8.74 8.89
CA PRO A 134 17.62 9.74 8.58
C PRO A 134 17.95 10.62 7.37
N ILE A 135 19.24 10.97 7.20
CA ILE A 135 19.71 11.79 6.07
C ILE A 135 19.45 11.07 4.73
N ILE A 136 19.77 9.78 4.65
CA ILE A 136 19.51 8.97 3.44
C ILE A 136 18.01 8.89 3.16
N GLY A 137 17.19 8.73 4.21
CA GLY A 137 15.74 8.72 4.10
C GLY A 137 15.16 10.03 3.56
N VAL A 138 15.65 11.16 4.03
CA VAL A 138 15.23 12.48 3.54
C VAL A 138 15.62 12.65 2.08
N ILE A 139 16.88 12.38 1.73
CA ILE A 139 17.38 12.51 0.36
C ILE A 139 16.62 11.58 -0.58
N GLY A 140 16.43 10.30 -0.19
CA GLY A 140 15.68 9.32 -0.97
C GLY A 140 14.21 9.73 -1.17
N THR A 141 13.55 10.25 -0.13
CA THR A 141 12.16 10.71 -0.22
C THR A 141 12.02 11.94 -1.12
N VAL A 142 12.93 12.90 -1.01
CA VAL A 142 12.93 14.11 -1.87
C VAL A 142 13.23 13.72 -3.32
N GLY A 143 14.23 12.85 -3.56
CA GLY A 143 14.58 12.35 -4.89
C GLY A 143 13.40 11.59 -5.53
N PHE A 144 12.76 10.68 -4.78
CA PHE A 144 11.59 9.95 -5.24
C PHE A 144 10.41 10.89 -5.56
N ALA A 145 10.11 11.85 -4.68
CA ALA A 145 9.07 12.84 -4.91
C ALA A 145 9.37 13.65 -6.18
N LYS A 146 10.63 14.10 -6.36
CA LYS A 146 11.05 14.83 -7.55
C LYS A 146 10.80 14.02 -8.83
N VAL A 147 11.22 12.76 -8.87
CA VAL A 147 10.97 11.85 -10.01
C VAL A 147 9.47 11.71 -10.27
N CYS A 148 8.66 11.45 -9.24
CA CYS A 148 7.21 11.33 -9.39
C CYS A 148 6.55 12.58 -9.97
N PHE A 149 7.03 13.76 -9.63
CA PHE A 149 6.48 15.03 -10.14
C PHE A 149 7.04 15.46 -11.51
N GLN A 150 8.23 14.96 -11.90
CA GLN A 150 8.86 15.33 -13.17
C GLN A 150 8.44 14.45 -14.35
N GLU A 151 8.20 13.16 -14.13
CA GLU A 151 7.92 12.19 -15.20
C GLU A 151 6.46 12.05 -15.58
N GLY A 152 5.63 13.03 -15.33
CA GLY A 152 4.21 12.98 -15.57
C GLY A 152 3.77 12.92 -17.01
N SER A 153 3.79 11.73 -17.60
CA SER A 153 3.21 11.47 -18.93
C SER A 153 1.89 10.69 -18.88
N ILE A 154 1.43 10.30 -17.71
CA ILE A 154 0.18 9.52 -17.60
C ILE A 154 -1.00 10.48 -17.41
N GLU A 155 -1.79 10.66 -18.48
CA GLU A 155 -3.05 11.38 -18.41
C GLU A 155 -4.11 10.56 -17.67
N LEU A 156 -4.18 10.73 -16.34
CA LEU A 156 -5.21 10.09 -15.53
C LEU A 156 -6.49 10.93 -15.52
N LYS A 157 -7.62 10.30 -15.78
CA LYS A 157 -8.95 10.90 -15.60
C LYS A 157 -9.19 11.17 -14.11
N LYS A 158 -10.07 12.12 -13.79
CA LYS A 158 -10.43 12.44 -12.39
C LYS A 158 -10.88 11.20 -11.59
N MET A 159 -11.62 10.30 -12.23
CA MET A 159 -12.07 9.05 -11.59
C MET A 159 -10.90 8.11 -11.28
N ASP A 160 -9.93 8.01 -12.19
CA ASP A 160 -8.77 7.14 -12.00
C ASP A 160 -7.91 7.65 -10.82
N ARG A 161 -7.71 8.97 -10.74
CA ARG A 161 -7.03 9.62 -9.59
C ARG A 161 -7.76 9.34 -8.28
N PHE A 162 -9.09 9.46 -8.27
CA PHE A 162 -9.89 9.15 -7.09
C PHE A 162 -9.73 7.69 -6.68
N LEU A 163 -9.79 6.74 -7.61
CA LEU A 163 -9.62 5.32 -7.34
C LEU A 163 -8.22 5.01 -6.79
N ILE A 164 -7.16 5.56 -7.39
CA ILE A 164 -5.78 5.38 -6.90
C ILE A 164 -5.63 5.94 -5.48
N SER A 165 -6.17 7.13 -5.21
CA SER A 165 -6.16 7.72 -3.88
C SER A 165 -6.90 6.85 -2.87
N LEU A 166 -8.06 6.32 -3.25
CA LEU A 166 -8.86 5.42 -2.41
C LEU A 166 -8.10 4.11 -2.08
N MET A 167 -7.39 3.54 -3.06
CA MET A 167 -6.53 2.35 -2.84
C MET A 167 -5.41 2.67 -1.84
N GLY A 168 -4.74 3.81 -1.99
CA GLY A 168 -3.68 4.24 -1.06
C GLY A 168 -4.21 4.41 0.37
N VAL A 169 -5.34 5.10 0.54
CA VAL A 169 -6.02 5.23 1.83
C VAL A 169 -6.43 3.87 2.38
N GLY A 170 -6.90 2.96 1.53
CA GLY A 170 -7.26 1.60 1.91
C GLY A 170 -6.06 0.83 2.47
N ILE A 171 -4.91 0.84 1.79
CA ILE A 171 -3.68 0.19 2.26
C ILE A 171 -3.26 0.73 3.62
N TYR A 172 -3.25 2.06 3.79
CA TYR A 172 -2.89 2.70 5.05
C TYR A 172 -3.84 2.29 6.17
N THR A 173 -5.15 2.47 5.95
CA THR A 173 -6.19 2.17 6.95
C THR A 173 -6.16 0.70 7.38
N PHE A 174 -6.03 -0.21 6.41
CA PHE A 174 -5.98 -1.64 6.69
C PHE A 174 -4.69 -2.06 7.39
N SER A 175 -3.56 -1.41 7.08
CA SER A 175 -2.29 -1.64 7.79
C SER A 175 -2.39 -1.18 9.25
N CYS A 176 -2.96 -0.01 9.50
CA CYS A 176 -3.22 0.49 10.85
C CYS A 176 -4.16 -0.43 11.63
N LEU A 177 -5.27 -0.85 11.00
CA LEU A 177 -6.23 -1.76 11.62
C LEU A 177 -5.60 -3.12 11.95
N ALA A 178 -4.88 -3.71 11.02
CA ALA A 178 -4.20 -4.99 11.21
C ALA A 178 -3.23 -4.93 12.39
N LEU A 179 -2.41 -3.89 12.49
CA LEU A 179 -1.45 -3.71 13.59
C LEU A 179 -2.15 -3.41 14.92
N TYR A 180 -3.23 -2.62 14.89
CA TYR A 180 -4.00 -2.34 16.08
C TYR A 180 -4.65 -3.59 16.67
N LEU A 181 -5.08 -4.53 15.82
CA LEU A 181 -5.68 -5.80 16.24
C LEU A 181 -4.65 -6.85 16.65
N SER A 182 -3.51 -6.94 15.93
CA SER A 182 -2.59 -8.07 16.06
C SER A 182 -1.28 -7.77 16.78
N TRP A 183 -0.95 -6.50 17.00
CA TRP A 183 0.36 -6.09 17.54
C TRP A 183 0.27 -5.06 18.66
N THR A 184 -0.89 -4.46 18.87
CA THR A 184 -1.07 -3.37 19.83
C THR A 184 -1.77 -3.88 21.09
N THR A 185 -1.29 -3.46 22.26
CA THR A 185 -1.93 -3.73 23.56
C THR A 185 -3.38 -3.28 23.56
N VAL A 186 -4.27 -4.07 24.16
CA VAL A 186 -5.71 -3.77 24.24
C VAL A 186 -5.96 -2.40 24.88
N LYS A 187 -6.82 -1.59 24.25
CA LYS A 187 -7.18 -0.24 24.68
C LYS A 187 -6.05 0.81 24.57
N SER A 188 -4.96 0.51 23.88
CA SER A 188 -3.89 1.48 23.64
C SER A 188 -4.41 2.75 22.95
N LYS A 189 -3.81 3.88 23.27
CA LYS A 189 -4.08 5.18 22.63
C LYS A 189 -3.32 5.35 21.31
N GLU A 190 -2.34 4.50 21.05
CA GLU A 190 -1.46 4.55 19.89
C GLU A 190 -1.37 3.18 19.21
N ILE A 191 -1.10 3.17 17.92
CA ILE A 191 -0.90 1.96 17.14
C ILE A 191 0.59 1.60 17.19
N SER A 192 0.91 0.42 17.72
CA SER A 192 2.28 -0.07 17.81
C SER A 192 2.70 -0.86 16.58
N GLY A 193 4.00 -0.91 16.30
CA GLY A 193 4.59 -1.78 15.28
C GLY A 193 4.44 -1.28 13.85
N MET A 194 3.97 -0.05 13.61
CA MET A 194 3.92 0.51 12.27
C MET A 194 5.34 0.80 11.78
N GLN A 195 5.67 0.30 10.61
CA GLN A 195 6.97 0.47 9.97
C GLN A 195 6.78 1.08 8.58
N GLY A 196 7.66 1.99 8.19
CA GLY A 196 7.59 2.69 6.91
C GLY A 196 7.49 1.76 5.71
N ARG A 197 8.21 0.63 5.73
CA ARG A 197 8.15 -0.39 4.66
C ARG A 197 6.73 -0.91 4.35
N TYR A 198 5.79 -0.80 5.30
CA TYR A 198 4.41 -1.20 5.06
C TYR A 198 3.67 -0.24 4.12
N LEU A 199 4.18 0.97 3.98
CA LEU A 199 3.59 2.03 3.17
C LEU A 199 4.22 2.14 1.78
N ILE A 200 5.29 1.39 1.47
CA ILE A 200 5.93 1.38 0.15
C ILE A 200 4.91 1.16 -0.98
N PRO A 201 3.99 0.17 -0.90
CA PRO A 201 2.99 -0.03 -1.95
C PRO A 201 2.03 1.16 -2.11
N MET A 202 1.69 1.84 -1.00
CA MET A 202 0.88 3.06 -1.04
C MET A 202 1.63 4.20 -1.74
N ILE A 203 2.91 4.38 -1.43
CA ILE A 203 3.75 5.42 -2.04
C ILE A 203 3.86 5.19 -3.55
N LEU A 204 4.07 3.94 -3.99
CA LEU A 204 4.10 3.58 -5.41
C LEU A 204 2.78 3.88 -6.12
N LEU A 205 1.62 3.64 -5.48
CA LEU A 205 0.32 4.03 -6.03
C LEU A 205 0.18 5.55 -6.11
N LEU A 206 0.52 6.27 -5.05
CA LEU A 206 0.39 7.72 -5.00
C LEU A 206 1.37 8.42 -5.96
N SER A 207 2.51 7.82 -6.28
CA SER A 207 3.44 8.35 -7.29
C SER A 207 2.80 8.45 -8.67
N MET A 208 1.84 7.56 -8.99
CA MET A 208 1.07 7.65 -10.24
C MET A 208 0.21 8.92 -10.32
N LEU A 209 -0.11 9.56 -9.19
CA LEU A 209 -0.88 10.81 -9.14
C LEU A 209 -0.02 12.03 -9.44
N GLY A 210 1.29 11.96 -9.20
CA GLY A 210 2.25 13.06 -9.37
C GLY A 210 2.55 13.40 -10.83
N GLY A 211 2.22 12.53 -11.75
CA GLY A 211 2.50 12.63 -13.16
C GLY A 211 1.75 13.73 -13.93
N ILE A 212 1.63 14.94 -13.40
CA ILE A 212 0.87 16.07 -13.99
C ILE A 212 1.81 17.04 -14.76
N GLY A 213 2.99 16.64 -15.15
CA GLY A 213 3.95 17.47 -15.85
C GLY A 213 3.77 17.44 -17.37
N ASP A 214 3.79 18.61 -17.99
CA ASP A 214 3.76 18.77 -19.43
C ASP A 214 5.00 18.08 -20.08
N SER A 215 4.79 17.05 -20.85
CA SER A 215 5.79 16.15 -21.47
C SER A 215 6.82 16.86 -22.37
N LYS A 216 6.73 18.18 -22.56
CA LYS A 216 7.55 18.96 -23.50
C LYS A 216 8.72 19.71 -22.89
N LYS A 217 8.83 19.79 -21.57
CA LYS A 217 9.93 20.49 -20.89
C LYS A 217 10.86 19.51 -20.17
N ASN A 218 12.05 19.33 -20.65
CA ASN A 218 13.27 18.83 -19.99
C ASN A 218 13.75 17.42 -20.30
N LYS A 219 14.26 17.21 -21.52
CA LYS A 219 15.21 16.11 -21.78
C LYS A 219 16.60 16.38 -21.15
N GLU A 220 16.96 17.63 -20.85
CA GLU A 220 18.31 17.96 -20.37
C GLU A 220 18.56 17.71 -18.88
N ASN A 221 17.52 17.73 -18.05
CA ASN A 221 17.66 17.46 -16.61
C ASN A 221 17.68 15.96 -16.26
N TYR A 222 17.34 15.09 -17.18
CA TYR A 222 17.24 13.64 -16.97
C TYR A 222 18.58 12.99 -16.59
N VAL A 223 19.67 13.44 -17.23
CA VAL A 223 21.01 12.88 -16.98
C VAL A 223 21.52 13.25 -15.59
N VAL A 224 21.22 14.46 -15.12
CA VAL A 224 21.61 14.93 -13.78
C VAL A 224 20.87 14.17 -12.69
N ASP A 225 19.56 13.91 -12.88
CA ASP A 225 18.72 13.22 -11.89
C ASP A 225 19.06 11.73 -11.77
N ILE A 226 19.40 11.06 -12.88
CA ILE A 226 19.90 9.67 -12.87
C ILE A 226 21.27 9.62 -12.19
N THR A 227 22.14 10.57 -12.44
CA THR A 227 23.49 10.60 -11.83
C THR A 227 23.40 10.77 -10.32
N ILE A 228 22.49 11.61 -9.81
CA ILE A 228 22.23 11.75 -8.38
C ILE A 228 21.66 10.46 -7.78
N SER A 229 20.76 9.77 -8.49
CA SER A 229 20.15 8.52 -8.03
C SER A 229 21.11 7.32 -8.03
N VAL A 230 22.15 7.33 -8.84
CA VAL A 230 23.16 6.25 -8.95
C VAL A 230 24.34 6.47 -8.00
N VAL A 231 24.63 7.72 -7.62
CA VAL A 231 25.74 8.07 -6.71
C VAL A 231 25.32 8.03 -5.23
N MET A 232 24.02 7.91 -4.96
CA MET A 232 23.47 7.70 -3.63
C MET A 232 23.16 6.22 -3.39
#